data_bf1be72fe60e8b5f9b5f50d372d58f53
#
_entry.id   bf1be72fe60e8b5f9b5f50d372d58f53
#
_cell.length_a   1.000
_cell.length_b   1.000
_cell.length_c   1.000
_cell.angle_alpha   90.00
_cell.angle_beta   90.00
_cell.angle_gamma   90.00
#
_symmetry.space_group_name_H-M   'P 1'
#
loop_
_entity.id
_entity.type
_entity.pdbx_description
1 polymer ?
#
loop_
_entity_poly.entity_id
_entity_poly.type
_entity_poly.pdbx_seq_one_letter_code
_entity_poly.pdbx_strand_id
1 'polypeptide(L)'
;MLAPDYPITTERLLLRPVHESDAAAMRAYKSRADVCRYLPHDVLSLEQVTERISTLYANTTLEDEGQSLTLAVIERASGVMVGDVILFWRNREHRAGEVGYVLDPAFHGRGYTVEATAALLALGFDGLGLHRIVGRLDARNTASARVLEKLGMRLEAHFVSNEYLKGEWTDELVYALLEGEWRMRT
;
A
#
# COMPACT_ATOMS: atom_id res chain seq x y z
N MET A 1 12.92 8.25 -12.10
CA MET A 1 13.59 7.45 -11.04
C MET A 1 13.21 8.06 -9.68
N LEU A 2 12.86 7.24 -8.71
CA LEU A 2 12.59 7.64 -7.32
C LEU A 2 13.57 6.90 -6.41
N ALA A 3 14.34 7.64 -5.61
CA ALA A 3 15.27 7.12 -4.61
C ALA A 3 15.06 7.90 -3.31
N PRO A 4 14.15 7.45 -2.43
CA PRO A 4 13.87 8.14 -1.20
C PRO A 4 15.03 8.05 -0.18
N ASP A 5 15.19 9.09 0.63
CA ASP A 5 16.04 9.03 1.81
C ASP A 5 15.30 8.29 2.93
N TYR A 6 15.89 7.21 3.44
CA TYR A 6 15.29 6.39 4.49
C TYR A 6 15.91 6.62 5.87
N PRO A 7 15.13 6.51 6.96
CA PRO A 7 13.69 6.27 6.96
C PRO A 7 12.89 7.54 6.63
N ILE A 8 11.75 7.36 5.94
CA ILE A 8 10.77 8.44 5.78
C ILE A 8 10.05 8.60 7.12
N THR A 9 10.14 9.80 7.69
CA THR A 9 9.57 10.08 9.00
C THR A 9 8.27 10.87 8.86
N THR A 10 7.21 10.38 9.50
CA THR A 10 5.94 11.08 9.66
C THR A 10 5.74 11.48 11.14
N GLU A 11 4.57 11.97 11.50
CA GLU A 11 4.28 12.36 12.88
C GLU A 11 4.48 11.18 13.86
N ARG A 12 3.95 10.00 13.53
CA ARG A 12 3.91 8.83 14.42
C ARG A 12 4.63 7.60 13.85
N LEU A 13 5.03 7.63 12.58
CA LEU A 13 5.54 6.45 11.88
C LEU A 13 6.93 6.69 11.28
N LEU A 14 7.66 5.60 11.09
CA LEU A 14 8.83 5.51 10.23
C LEU A 14 8.53 4.51 9.11
N LEU A 15 8.77 4.91 7.86
CA LEU A 15 8.65 4.04 6.71
C LEU A 15 10.06 3.77 6.17
N ARG A 16 10.41 2.49 6.00
CA ARG A 16 11.70 2.05 5.47
C ARG A 16 11.54 0.83 4.58
N PRO A 17 12.51 0.51 3.74
CA PRO A 17 12.52 -0.77 3.04
C PRO A 17 12.29 -1.94 3.99
N VAL A 18 11.62 -2.98 3.48
CA VAL A 18 11.40 -4.22 4.23
C VAL A 18 12.71 -4.99 4.31
N HIS A 19 13.05 -5.52 5.47
CA HIS A 19 14.22 -6.35 5.71
C HIS A 19 13.80 -7.79 6.00
N GLU A 20 14.69 -8.75 5.80
CA GLU A 20 14.44 -10.17 6.11
C GLU A 20 14.06 -10.38 7.59
N SER A 21 14.64 -9.58 8.48
CA SER A 21 14.30 -9.58 9.91
C SER A 21 12.84 -9.23 10.22
N ASP A 22 12.12 -8.60 9.27
CA ASP A 22 10.70 -8.24 9.41
C ASP A 22 9.77 -9.44 9.13
N ALA A 23 10.30 -10.54 8.60
CA ALA A 23 9.49 -11.68 8.15
C ALA A 23 8.55 -12.22 9.24
N ALA A 24 9.02 -12.31 10.48
CA ALA A 24 8.20 -12.78 11.60
C ALA A 24 7.05 -11.80 11.92
N ALA A 25 7.33 -10.49 11.92
CA ALA A 25 6.32 -9.45 12.16
C ALA A 25 5.30 -9.41 11.00
N MET A 26 5.76 -9.48 9.76
CA MET A 26 4.86 -9.53 8.59
C MET A 26 3.97 -10.77 8.60
N ARG A 27 4.54 -11.93 8.95
CA ARG A 27 3.78 -13.17 9.07
C ARG A 27 2.68 -13.05 10.11
N ALA A 28 2.89 -12.35 11.22
CA ALA A 28 1.91 -12.24 12.30
C ALA A 28 0.53 -11.76 11.79
N TYR A 29 0.50 -10.84 10.79
CA TYR A 29 -0.76 -10.41 10.18
C TYR A 29 -1.03 -11.05 8.82
N LYS A 30 -0.02 -11.38 7.99
CA LYS A 30 -0.22 -12.02 6.66
C LYS A 30 -0.58 -13.51 6.75
N SER A 31 -0.52 -14.14 7.93
CA SER A 31 -1.03 -15.49 8.18
C SER A 31 -2.49 -15.53 8.66
N ARG A 32 -3.14 -14.38 8.78
CA ARG A 32 -4.52 -14.27 9.26
C ARG A 32 -5.50 -14.28 8.10
N ALA A 33 -6.52 -15.12 8.18
CA ALA A 33 -7.56 -15.23 7.16
C ALA A 33 -8.40 -13.95 7.02
N ASP A 34 -8.66 -13.25 8.14
CA ASP A 34 -9.41 -11.98 8.13
C ASP A 34 -8.64 -10.85 7.44
N VAL A 35 -7.31 -10.79 7.59
CA VAL A 35 -6.44 -9.84 6.89
C VAL A 35 -6.34 -10.17 5.40
N CYS A 36 -6.15 -11.45 5.08
CA CYS A 36 -5.98 -11.88 3.69
C CYS A 36 -7.29 -11.96 2.90
N ARG A 37 -8.44 -11.79 3.55
CA ARG A 37 -9.76 -12.00 2.92
C ARG A 37 -9.93 -11.32 1.57
N TYR A 38 -9.46 -10.08 1.46
CA TYR A 38 -9.59 -9.24 0.25
C TYR A 38 -8.25 -9.04 -0.49
N LEU A 39 -7.22 -9.80 -0.12
CA LEU A 39 -5.92 -9.74 -0.79
C LEU A 39 -5.84 -10.80 -1.90
N PRO A 40 -5.04 -10.56 -2.96
CA PRO A 40 -4.91 -11.50 -4.09
C PRO A 40 -4.18 -12.79 -3.73
N HIS A 41 -3.79 -12.98 -2.49
CA HIS A 41 -3.13 -14.19 -1.99
C HIS A 41 -3.85 -14.73 -0.75
N ASP A 42 -3.67 -16.02 -0.48
CA ASP A 42 -4.10 -16.65 0.74
C ASP A 42 -3.19 -16.32 1.92
N VAL A 43 -3.47 -16.90 3.08
CA VAL A 43 -2.58 -16.78 4.24
C VAL A 43 -1.17 -17.26 3.90
N LEU A 44 -0.16 -16.54 4.39
CA LEU A 44 1.23 -16.81 4.06
C LEU A 44 1.94 -17.53 5.20
N SER A 45 2.75 -18.55 4.86
CA SER A 45 3.73 -19.14 5.78
C SER A 45 4.92 -18.18 5.98
N LEU A 46 5.77 -18.48 6.97
CA LEU A 46 6.99 -17.71 7.19
C LEU A 46 7.92 -17.78 5.98
N GLU A 47 8.06 -18.95 5.38
CA GLU A 47 8.88 -19.17 4.19
C GLU A 47 8.39 -18.32 3.01
N GLN A 48 7.07 -18.31 2.74
CA GLN A 48 6.47 -17.49 1.70
C GLN A 48 6.63 -15.98 1.94
N VAL A 49 6.56 -15.54 3.19
CA VAL A 49 6.83 -14.13 3.53
C VAL A 49 8.30 -13.80 3.26
N THR A 50 9.24 -14.64 3.69
CA THR A 50 10.68 -14.46 3.46
C THR A 50 11.00 -14.43 1.96
N GLU A 51 10.43 -15.33 1.18
CA GLU A 51 10.57 -15.34 -0.29
C GLU A 51 10.08 -14.03 -0.91
N ARG A 52 8.91 -13.54 -0.48
CA ARG A 52 8.38 -12.25 -0.98
C ARG A 52 9.26 -11.06 -0.62
N ILE A 53 9.88 -11.07 0.55
CA ILE A 53 10.82 -10.01 0.95
C ILE A 53 12.02 -9.98 0.00
N SER A 54 12.59 -11.13 -0.33
CA SER A 54 13.76 -11.22 -1.21
C SER A 54 13.45 -11.02 -2.70
N THR A 55 12.18 -11.12 -3.11
CA THR A 55 11.77 -11.03 -4.52
C THR A 55 10.88 -9.81 -4.79
N LEU A 56 9.68 -9.77 -4.24
CA LEU A 56 8.66 -8.77 -4.54
C LEU A 56 8.86 -7.45 -3.78
N TYR A 57 9.47 -7.50 -2.57
CA TYR A 57 9.64 -6.33 -1.70
C TYR A 57 11.10 -5.84 -1.64
N ALA A 58 11.97 -6.39 -2.50
CA ALA A 58 13.39 -6.11 -2.48
C ALA A 58 13.79 -4.71 -2.97
N ASN A 59 12.90 -4.05 -3.74
CA ASN A 59 13.22 -2.74 -4.28
C ASN A 59 13.26 -1.68 -3.18
N THR A 60 14.33 -0.88 -3.20
CA THR A 60 14.49 0.32 -2.36
C THR A 60 14.36 1.62 -3.15
N THR A 61 14.28 1.50 -4.47
CA THR A 61 14.10 2.58 -5.45
C THR A 61 13.07 2.18 -6.49
N LEU A 62 12.53 3.15 -7.26
CA LEU A 62 11.78 2.89 -8.48
C LEU A 62 12.52 3.51 -9.66
N GLU A 63 13.05 2.67 -10.55
CA GLU A 63 13.84 3.07 -11.71
C GLU A 63 13.05 3.00 -13.01
N ASP A 64 12.09 2.06 -13.09
CA ASP A 64 11.28 1.85 -14.28
C ASP A 64 9.82 1.51 -13.97
N GLU A 65 8.96 1.65 -14.99
CA GLU A 65 7.56 1.21 -14.90
C GLU A 65 7.47 -0.31 -14.68
N GLY A 66 6.39 -0.74 -14.05
CA GLY A 66 6.20 -2.13 -13.62
C GLY A 66 6.81 -2.45 -12.27
N GLN A 67 7.74 -1.63 -11.77
CA GLN A 67 8.32 -1.81 -10.44
C GLN A 67 7.38 -1.35 -9.33
N SER A 68 7.61 -1.88 -8.14
CA SER A 68 6.93 -1.46 -6.91
C SER A 68 7.92 -1.22 -5.78
N LEU A 69 7.56 -0.31 -4.88
CA LEU A 69 8.29 0.01 -3.65
C LEU A 69 7.43 -0.38 -2.46
N THR A 70 7.84 -1.41 -1.72
CA THR A 70 7.16 -1.85 -0.49
C THR A 70 7.94 -1.36 0.72
N LEU A 71 7.26 -0.66 1.61
CA LEU A 71 7.85 -0.11 2.83
C LEU A 71 7.19 -0.71 4.07
N ALA A 72 8.02 -1.13 5.02
CA ALA A 72 7.62 -1.46 6.38
C ALA A 72 7.16 -0.20 7.10
N VAL A 73 6.04 -0.28 7.80
CA VAL A 73 5.49 0.80 8.63
C VAL A 73 5.79 0.50 10.09
N ILE A 74 6.58 1.35 10.72
CA ILE A 74 7.05 1.19 12.10
C ILE A 74 6.43 2.28 12.96
N GLU A 75 5.78 1.92 14.06
CA GLU A 75 5.32 2.88 15.06
C GLU A 75 6.53 3.46 15.81
N ARG A 76 6.73 4.78 15.77
CA ARG A 76 7.91 5.45 16.35
C ARG A 76 8.01 5.26 17.86
N ALA A 77 6.88 5.26 18.55
CA ALA A 77 6.86 5.20 20.02
C ALA A 77 7.34 3.84 20.56
N SER A 78 7.02 2.74 19.87
CA SER A 78 7.32 1.37 20.31
C SER A 78 8.42 0.68 19.52
N GLY A 79 8.75 1.18 18.32
CA GLY A 79 9.62 0.51 17.36
C GLY A 79 8.99 -0.74 16.72
N VAL A 80 7.68 -0.97 16.93
CA VAL A 80 6.97 -2.14 16.41
C VAL A 80 6.54 -1.93 14.97
N MET A 81 6.72 -2.95 14.13
CA MET A 81 6.15 -2.97 12.79
C MET A 81 4.64 -3.18 12.86
N VAL A 82 3.88 -2.23 12.30
CA VAL A 82 2.41 -2.22 12.36
C VAL A 82 1.75 -2.61 11.04
N GLY A 83 2.53 -2.72 9.97
CA GLY A 83 2.04 -3.08 8.63
C GLY A 83 3.05 -2.81 7.53
N ASP A 84 2.57 -2.86 6.31
CA ASP A 84 3.32 -2.51 5.10
C ASP A 84 2.46 -1.70 4.13
N VAL A 85 3.11 -0.84 3.35
CA VAL A 85 2.50 -0.04 2.30
C VAL A 85 3.30 -0.19 1.01
N ILE A 86 2.63 -0.10 -0.13
CA ILE A 86 3.25 -0.33 -1.44
C ILE A 86 2.84 0.75 -2.45
N LEU A 87 3.81 1.28 -3.19
CA LEU A 87 3.63 2.15 -4.33
C LEU A 87 4.05 1.39 -5.59
N PHE A 88 3.15 1.24 -6.54
CA PHE A 88 3.43 0.70 -7.86
C PHE A 88 3.58 1.84 -8.88
N TRP A 89 4.63 1.80 -9.69
CA TRP A 89 4.74 2.62 -10.88
C TRP A 89 4.14 1.88 -12.07
N ARG A 90 2.88 2.17 -12.38
CA ARG A 90 2.10 1.42 -13.36
C ARG A 90 2.39 1.78 -14.80
N ASN A 91 2.59 3.06 -15.09
CA ASN A 91 2.84 3.52 -16.45
C ASN A 91 3.60 4.85 -16.44
N ARG A 92 4.68 4.91 -17.23
CA ARG A 92 5.56 6.08 -17.33
C ARG A 92 4.94 7.17 -18.19
N GLU A 93 4.42 6.81 -19.36
CA GLU A 93 3.85 7.76 -20.32
C GLU A 93 2.63 8.49 -19.73
N HIS A 94 1.72 7.73 -19.11
CA HIS A 94 0.55 8.28 -18.44
C HIS A 94 0.84 8.79 -17.03
N ARG A 95 2.07 8.68 -16.55
CA ARG A 95 2.48 9.06 -15.19
C ARG A 95 1.51 8.52 -14.15
N ALA A 96 1.20 7.22 -14.25
CA ALA A 96 0.19 6.55 -13.46
C ALA A 96 0.82 5.60 -12.42
N GLY A 97 0.29 5.66 -11.20
CA GLY A 97 0.68 4.79 -10.10
C GLY A 97 -0.52 4.18 -9.38
N GLU A 98 -0.22 3.29 -8.46
CA GLU A 98 -1.21 2.66 -7.60
C GLU A 98 -0.64 2.48 -6.20
N VAL A 99 -1.47 2.65 -5.18
CA VAL A 99 -1.11 2.41 -3.78
C VAL A 99 -1.88 1.23 -3.22
N GLY A 100 -1.18 0.46 -2.36
CA GLY A 100 -1.76 -0.60 -1.57
C GLY A 100 -1.22 -0.56 -0.14
N TYR A 101 -1.90 -1.24 0.77
CA TYR A 101 -1.51 -1.31 2.18
C TYR A 101 -2.11 -2.53 2.86
N VAL A 102 -1.38 -3.01 3.86
CA VAL A 102 -1.85 -4.02 4.81
C VAL A 102 -1.41 -3.57 6.20
N LEU A 103 -2.36 -3.55 7.16
CA LEU A 103 -2.07 -3.19 8.55
C LEU A 103 -2.43 -4.35 9.46
N ASP A 104 -1.62 -4.59 10.47
CA ASP A 104 -1.96 -5.54 11.54
C ASP A 104 -3.23 -5.06 12.27
N PRO A 105 -4.27 -5.90 12.39
CA PRO A 105 -5.52 -5.56 13.07
C PRO A 105 -5.36 -4.98 14.48
N ALA A 106 -4.30 -5.35 15.21
CA ALA A 106 -4.00 -4.80 16.53
C ALA A 106 -3.78 -3.27 16.53
N PHE A 107 -3.50 -2.69 15.36
CA PHE A 107 -3.25 -1.26 15.19
C PHE A 107 -4.34 -0.54 14.38
N HIS A 108 -5.45 -1.22 14.08
CA HIS A 108 -6.58 -0.60 13.39
C HIS A 108 -7.21 0.54 14.21
N GLY A 109 -7.91 1.47 13.53
CA GLY A 109 -8.62 2.58 14.18
C GLY A 109 -7.73 3.75 14.62
N ARG A 110 -6.40 3.63 14.55
CA ARG A 110 -5.45 4.67 14.99
C ARG A 110 -5.06 5.67 13.88
N GLY A 111 -5.52 5.47 12.64
CA GLY A 111 -5.21 6.33 11.50
C GLY A 111 -3.85 6.08 10.85
N TYR A 112 -3.11 5.06 11.25
CA TYR A 112 -1.77 4.76 10.74
C TYR A 112 -1.75 4.44 9.24
N THR A 113 -2.77 3.72 8.74
CA THR A 113 -2.87 3.44 7.30
C THR A 113 -2.99 4.73 6.48
N VAL A 114 -3.81 5.68 6.94
CA VAL A 114 -3.97 6.98 6.26
C VAL A 114 -2.65 7.75 6.28
N GLU A 115 -1.97 7.83 7.43
CA GLU A 115 -0.70 8.53 7.59
C GLU A 115 0.40 7.92 6.71
N ALA A 116 0.56 6.59 6.74
CA ALA A 116 1.57 5.90 5.94
C ALA A 116 1.30 6.02 4.43
N THR A 117 0.03 5.86 4.01
CA THR A 117 -0.33 5.97 2.59
C THR A 117 -0.21 7.41 2.09
N ALA A 118 -0.47 8.42 2.93
CA ALA A 118 -0.22 9.82 2.57
C ALA A 118 1.27 10.07 2.25
N ALA A 119 2.19 9.46 2.99
CA ALA A 119 3.62 9.51 2.66
C ALA A 119 3.95 8.86 1.32
N LEU A 120 3.28 7.75 0.95
CA LEU A 120 3.43 7.16 -0.38
C LEU A 120 2.86 8.06 -1.49
N LEU A 121 1.73 8.73 -1.24
CA LEU A 121 1.18 9.69 -2.20
C LEU A 121 2.17 10.84 -2.45
N ALA A 122 2.83 11.36 -1.40
CA ALA A 122 3.90 12.35 -1.54
C ALA A 122 5.08 11.80 -2.38
N LEU A 123 5.53 10.57 -2.12
CA LEU A 123 6.57 9.94 -2.96
C LEU A 123 6.13 9.82 -4.42
N GLY A 124 4.89 9.46 -4.67
CA GLY A 124 4.36 9.31 -6.02
C GLY A 124 4.21 10.64 -6.75
N PHE A 125 3.56 11.63 -6.14
CA PHE A 125 3.31 12.93 -6.77
C PHE A 125 4.54 13.83 -6.77
N ASP A 126 5.18 14.02 -5.62
CA ASP A 126 6.26 15.00 -5.49
C ASP A 126 7.62 14.39 -5.85
N GLY A 127 7.83 13.09 -5.58
CA GLY A 127 9.08 12.39 -5.87
C GLY A 127 9.17 11.82 -7.28
N LEU A 128 8.15 11.06 -7.72
CA LEU A 128 8.15 10.40 -9.04
C LEU A 128 7.48 11.26 -10.13
N GLY A 129 6.75 12.31 -9.76
CA GLY A 129 6.03 13.19 -10.69
C GLY A 129 4.83 12.53 -11.33
N LEU A 130 4.15 11.62 -10.62
CA LEU A 130 2.95 10.98 -11.14
C LEU A 130 1.82 12.00 -11.33
N HIS A 131 1.04 11.82 -12.39
CA HIS A 131 -0.15 12.62 -12.67
C HIS A 131 -1.37 12.07 -11.93
N ARG A 132 -1.41 10.74 -11.74
CA ARG A 132 -2.56 10.02 -11.21
C ARG A 132 -2.11 8.84 -10.36
N ILE A 133 -2.71 8.70 -9.19
CA ILE A 133 -2.54 7.52 -8.34
C ILE A 133 -3.92 6.95 -8.05
N VAL A 134 -4.05 5.62 -8.19
CA VAL A 134 -5.27 4.88 -7.87
C VAL A 134 -5.08 4.00 -6.63
N GLY A 135 -6.21 3.67 -5.99
CA GLY A 135 -6.34 2.56 -5.05
C GLY A 135 -7.45 1.65 -5.54
N ARG A 136 -7.18 0.36 -5.61
CA ARG A 136 -8.12 -0.68 -6.05
C ARG A 136 -8.47 -1.58 -4.88
N LEU A 137 -9.72 -2.01 -4.77
CA LEU A 137 -10.18 -2.85 -3.67
C LEU A 137 -11.42 -3.65 -4.05
N ASP A 138 -11.58 -4.81 -3.40
CA ASP A 138 -12.84 -5.55 -3.38
C ASP A 138 -13.95 -4.66 -2.78
N ALA A 139 -15.08 -4.53 -3.47
CA ALA A 139 -16.17 -3.63 -3.08
C ALA A 139 -16.73 -3.91 -1.66
N ARG A 140 -16.50 -5.11 -1.13
CA ARG A 140 -16.88 -5.51 0.24
C ARG A 140 -15.91 -4.98 1.29
N ASN A 141 -14.71 -4.51 0.91
CA ASN A 141 -13.70 -3.98 1.83
C ASN A 141 -13.97 -2.51 2.18
N THR A 142 -15.03 -2.28 2.91
CA THR A 142 -15.45 -0.92 3.32
C THR A 142 -14.41 -0.21 4.20
N ALA A 143 -13.56 -0.95 4.91
CA ALA A 143 -12.49 -0.37 5.70
C ALA A 143 -11.42 0.27 4.80
N SER A 144 -11.04 -0.41 3.73
CA SER A 144 -10.09 0.13 2.73
C SER A 144 -10.70 1.32 1.99
N ALA A 145 -11.98 1.26 1.59
CA ALA A 145 -12.68 2.38 0.95
C ALA A 145 -12.59 3.66 1.81
N ARG A 146 -12.86 3.56 3.11
CA ARG A 146 -12.76 4.68 4.05
C ARG A 146 -11.35 5.25 4.20
N VAL A 147 -10.31 4.44 4.03
CA VAL A 147 -8.92 4.93 4.02
C VAL A 147 -8.69 5.80 2.79
N LEU A 148 -9.08 5.34 1.60
CA LEU A 148 -8.92 6.08 0.35
C LEU A 148 -9.75 7.38 0.36
N GLU A 149 -10.97 7.35 0.89
CA GLU A 149 -11.81 8.54 1.07
C GLU A 149 -11.15 9.57 2.01
N LYS A 150 -10.56 9.13 3.14
CA LYS A 150 -9.84 10.02 4.05
C LYS A 150 -8.58 10.62 3.43
N LEU A 151 -7.95 9.91 2.51
CA LEU A 151 -6.86 10.43 1.69
C LEU A 151 -7.37 11.37 0.59
N GLY A 152 -8.71 11.55 0.49
CA GLY A 152 -9.39 12.39 -0.47
C GLY A 152 -9.36 11.87 -1.89
N MET A 153 -9.15 10.60 -2.05
CA MET A 153 -9.36 9.93 -3.32
C MET A 153 -10.87 9.81 -3.56
N ARG A 154 -11.31 10.06 -4.80
CA ARG A 154 -12.72 9.93 -5.18
C ARG A 154 -12.96 8.58 -5.84
N LEU A 155 -14.14 8.01 -5.61
CA LEU A 155 -14.60 6.83 -6.34
C LEU A 155 -14.82 7.18 -7.81
N GLU A 156 -14.18 6.47 -8.72
CA GLU A 156 -14.32 6.68 -10.16
C GLU A 156 -14.95 5.50 -10.90
N ALA A 157 -14.80 4.29 -10.39
CA ALA A 157 -15.41 3.13 -11.01
C ALA A 157 -15.85 2.08 -9.99
N HIS A 158 -16.95 1.40 -10.34
CA HIS A 158 -17.40 0.16 -9.73
C HIS A 158 -17.57 -0.85 -10.86
N PHE A 159 -16.70 -1.85 -10.87
CA PHE A 159 -16.76 -2.94 -11.84
C PHE A 159 -17.46 -4.14 -11.21
N VAL A 160 -18.51 -4.60 -11.86
CA VAL A 160 -19.30 -5.77 -11.39
C VAL A 160 -18.66 -7.05 -11.88
N SER A 161 -18.43 -8.00 -10.98
CA SER A 161 -17.83 -9.31 -11.27
C SER A 161 -16.53 -9.18 -12.07
N ASN A 162 -15.64 -8.29 -11.67
CA ASN A 162 -14.43 -7.93 -12.41
C ASN A 162 -13.23 -8.82 -12.11
N GLU A 163 -13.14 -9.31 -10.89
CA GLU A 163 -12.03 -10.15 -10.44
C GLU A 163 -12.51 -11.52 -9.96
N TYR A 164 -11.77 -12.58 -10.33
CA TYR A 164 -11.98 -13.90 -9.78
C TYR A 164 -11.05 -14.11 -8.60
N LEU A 165 -11.58 -13.92 -7.39
CA LEU A 165 -10.81 -13.97 -6.17
C LEU A 165 -11.25 -15.15 -5.30
N LYS A 166 -10.32 -16.07 -5.01
CA LYS A 166 -10.53 -17.21 -4.07
C LYS A 166 -11.78 -18.04 -4.37
N GLY A 167 -12.03 -18.31 -5.66
CA GLY A 167 -13.11 -19.17 -6.09
C GLY A 167 -14.44 -18.47 -6.37
N GLU A 168 -14.51 -17.15 -6.26
CA GLU A 168 -15.72 -16.38 -6.56
C GLU A 168 -15.42 -15.13 -7.41
N TRP A 169 -16.39 -14.68 -8.19
CA TRP A 169 -16.35 -13.40 -8.87
C TRP A 169 -16.68 -12.27 -7.91
N THR A 170 -15.86 -11.27 -7.87
CA THR A 170 -15.99 -10.12 -6.95
C THR A 170 -16.08 -8.82 -7.72
N ASP A 171 -16.76 -7.85 -7.11
CA ASP A 171 -16.79 -6.49 -7.61
C ASP A 171 -15.54 -5.73 -7.16
N GLU A 172 -15.06 -4.85 -8.04
CA GLU A 172 -13.91 -3.99 -7.76
C GLU A 172 -14.33 -2.53 -7.70
N LEU A 173 -13.86 -1.80 -6.70
CA LEU A 173 -13.92 -0.33 -6.64
C LEU A 173 -12.57 0.26 -6.99
N VAL A 174 -12.57 1.34 -7.79
CA VAL A 174 -11.39 2.12 -8.13
C VAL A 174 -11.55 3.54 -7.63
N TYR A 175 -10.67 3.92 -6.71
CA TYR A 175 -10.54 5.30 -6.23
C TYR A 175 -9.34 5.96 -6.87
N ALA A 176 -9.37 7.26 -7.05
CA ALA A 176 -8.28 7.99 -7.67
C ALA A 176 -8.05 9.37 -7.04
N LEU A 177 -6.79 9.81 -7.13
CA LEU A 177 -6.35 11.17 -6.83
C LEU A 177 -5.48 11.67 -7.97
N LEU A 178 -5.67 12.92 -8.38
CA LEU A 178 -4.84 13.58 -9.39
C LEU A 178 -3.80 14.50 -8.74
N GLU A 179 -2.69 14.71 -9.44
CA GLU A 179 -1.62 15.64 -9.03
C GLU A 179 -2.15 17.02 -8.64
N GLY A 180 -3.06 17.59 -9.43
CA GLY A 180 -3.65 18.90 -9.13
C GLY A 180 -4.48 18.92 -7.85
N GLU A 181 -5.18 17.83 -7.54
CA GLU A 181 -5.97 17.69 -6.31
C GLU A 181 -5.05 17.50 -5.08
N TRP A 182 -3.94 16.78 -5.26
CA TRP A 182 -2.91 16.63 -4.23
C TRP A 182 -2.31 17.98 -3.83
N ARG A 183 -1.88 18.79 -4.82
CA ARG A 183 -1.26 20.11 -4.60
C ARG A 183 -2.18 21.13 -3.93
N MET A 184 -3.50 20.99 -4.04
CA MET A 184 -4.45 21.87 -3.35
C MET A 184 -4.60 21.57 -1.86
N ARG A 185 -4.00 20.51 -1.35
CA ARG A 185 -4.09 20.05 0.06
C ARG A 185 -2.83 20.26 0.86
N THR A 186 -1.72 20.42 0.18
CA THR A 186 -0.40 20.73 0.73
C THR A 186 -0.09 22.21 0.65
#